data_a0aeb57fffd63ce77895a03d382da7d0
#
_entry.id   a0aeb57fffd63ce77895a03d382da7d0
#
_cell.length_a   1.000
_cell.length_b   1.000
_cell.length_c   1.000
_cell.angle_alpha   90.00
_cell.angle_beta   90.00
_cell.angle_gamma   90.00
#
_symmetry.space_group_name_H-M   'P 1'
#
loop_
_entity.id
_entity.type
_entity.pdbx_description
1 polymer ?
#
loop_
_entity_poly.entity_id
_entity_poly.type
_entity_poly.pdbx_seq_one_letter_code
_entity_poly.pdbx_strand_id
1 'polypeptide(L)'
;MINEYLSIIFFDSLKILALLVPVLIAVALIVWVDRRVWGLVQLRKGPNVVGPFGLLQTAADALKYIFKEIIIPAGANKVIFILAPVVTMSLALLAWAVIPFGEDLFVTNINVGILYLFAVSSLGVYGIIMAGWASNSKYPFLGALRSAAQMVSYEVSIGFIIVTVLLCVGSLNLVDIVLAQKNIWFAIPLFPMFVIFFISALAETNRPPFDLPEAEAELVSGYQTEYSGMMYALFWLGEYANILLMCALGSILFLGGWLSPIDMVPFNLIPSPVWLTLKILLLFILFALVKAIVPRYRYDQLMRLGWKVFLPLSLFWVVLTAGFLFYFNLLPNQS
;
A
#
# COMPACT_ATOMS: atom_id res chain seq x y z
N MET A 1 -33.57 -21.55 -9.18
CA MET A 1 -33.27 -20.09 -9.15
C MET A 1 -32.86 -19.59 -7.76
N ILE A 2 -33.74 -19.54 -6.73
CA ILE A 2 -33.37 -18.97 -5.41
C ILE A 2 -32.19 -19.73 -4.78
N ASN A 3 -32.19 -21.07 -4.81
CA ASN A 3 -31.10 -21.89 -4.25
C ASN A 3 -29.77 -21.71 -5.04
N GLU A 4 -29.82 -21.47 -6.32
CA GLU A 4 -28.62 -21.19 -7.14
C GLU A 4 -28.03 -19.82 -6.80
N TYR A 5 -28.87 -18.79 -6.65
CA TYR A 5 -28.38 -17.45 -6.23
C TYR A 5 -27.79 -17.51 -4.81
N LEU A 6 -28.42 -18.25 -3.89
CA LEU A 6 -27.90 -18.43 -2.53
C LEU A 6 -26.55 -19.15 -2.53
N SER A 7 -26.39 -20.18 -3.35
CA SER A 7 -25.10 -20.89 -3.47
C SER A 7 -24.00 -19.98 -4.05
N ILE A 8 -24.30 -19.19 -5.08
CA ILE A 8 -23.34 -18.24 -5.65
C ILE A 8 -22.90 -17.21 -4.61
N ILE A 9 -23.86 -16.57 -3.92
CA ILE A 9 -23.55 -15.59 -2.86
C ILE A 9 -22.73 -16.23 -1.74
N PHE A 10 -23.03 -17.46 -1.34
CA PHE A 10 -22.29 -18.18 -0.32
C PHE A 10 -20.84 -18.45 -0.74
N PHE A 11 -20.61 -18.96 -1.96
CA PHE A 11 -19.26 -19.25 -2.46
C PHE A 11 -18.45 -17.96 -2.67
N ASP A 12 -19.06 -16.89 -3.18
CA ASP A 12 -18.38 -15.60 -3.36
C ASP A 12 -18.05 -14.96 -2.00
N SER A 13 -18.95 -15.04 -1.02
CA SER A 13 -18.66 -14.61 0.35
C SER A 13 -17.49 -15.38 0.96
N LEU A 14 -17.41 -16.69 0.72
CA LEU A 14 -16.32 -17.54 1.19
C LEU A 14 -14.99 -17.16 0.54
N LYS A 15 -14.96 -16.86 -0.77
CA LYS A 15 -13.77 -16.38 -1.47
C LYS A 15 -13.28 -15.04 -0.89
N ILE A 16 -14.21 -14.10 -0.66
CA ILE A 16 -13.89 -12.81 -0.05
C ILE A 16 -13.28 -13.01 1.34
N LEU A 17 -13.87 -13.84 2.18
CA LEU A 17 -13.34 -14.14 3.52
C LEU A 17 -11.98 -14.84 3.45
N ALA A 18 -11.80 -15.76 2.51
CA ALA A 18 -10.54 -16.47 2.29
C ALA A 18 -9.40 -15.54 1.88
N LEU A 19 -9.70 -14.34 1.32
CA LEU A 19 -8.73 -13.31 1.02
C LEU A 19 -8.57 -12.34 2.20
N LEU A 20 -9.67 -11.81 2.75
CA LEU A 20 -9.62 -10.78 3.78
C LEU A 20 -8.97 -11.27 5.07
N VAL A 21 -9.26 -12.50 5.51
CA VAL A 21 -8.70 -13.02 6.76
C VAL A 21 -7.17 -13.14 6.70
N PRO A 22 -6.55 -13.76 5.67
CA PRO A 22 -5.10 -13.75 5.53
C PRO A 22 -4.49 -12.35 5.43
N VAL A 23 -5.13 -11.41 4.74
CA VAL A 23 -4.64 -10.02 4.65
C VAL A 23 -4.64 -9.35 6.03
N LEU A 24 -5.71 -9.48 6.81
CA LEU A 24 -5.76 -8.94 8.17
C LEU A 24 -4.72 -9.58 9.11
N ILE A 25 -4.51 -10.89 8.97
CA ILE A 25 -3.44 -11.60 9.70
C ILE A 25 -2.07 -11.08 9.26
N ALA A 26 -1.85 -10.89 7.96
CA ALA A 26 -0.61 -10.34 7.43
C ALA A 26 -0.37 -8.92 7.95
N VAL A 27 -1.40 -8.05 8.00
CA VAL A 27 -1.33 -6.72 8.60
C VAL A 27 -0.92 -6.80 10.07
N ALA A 28 -1.49 -7.70 10.85
CA ALA A 28 -1.12 -7.90 12.26
C ALA A 28 0.33 -8.38 12.41
N LEU A 29 0.78 -9.32 11.58
CA LEU A 29 2.15 -9.85 11.62
C LEU A 29 3.18 -8.82 11.16
N ILE A 30 2.86 -8.01 10.15
CA ILE A 30 3.78 -7.02 9.61
C ILE A 30 4.10 -5.92 10.62
N VAL A 31 3.17 -5.58 11.50
CA VAL A 31 3.40 -4.67 12.63
C VAL A 31 4.45 -5.22 13.59
N TRP A 32 4.41 -6.52 13.85
CA TRP A 32 5.44 -7.19 14.65
C TRP A 32 6.80 -7.16 13.94
N VAL A 33 6.83 -7.42 12.62
CA VAL A 33 8.06 -7.35 11.80
C VAL A 33 8.65 -5.94 11.83
N ASP A 34 7.83 -4.89 11.64
CA ASP A 34 8.26 -3.48 11.68
C ASP A 34 9.00 -3.15 12.99
N ARG A 35 8.38 -3.49 14.14
CA ARG A 35 8.97 -3.29 15.47
C ARG A 35 10.24 -4.10 15.70
N ARG A 36 10.34 -5.29 15.11
CA ARG A 36 11.54 -6.14 15.18
C ARG A 36 12.69 -5.58 14.35
N VAL A 37 12.44 -5.18 13.11
CA VAL A 37 13.43 -4.56 12.23
C VAL A 37 13.98 -3.28 12.87
N TRP A 38 13.11 -2.44 13.42
CA TRP A 38 13.52 -1.25 14.16
C TRP A 38 14.39 -1.56 15.37
N GLY A 39 14.00 -2.56 16.15
CA GLY A 39 14.79 -3.00 17.31
C GLY A 39 16.18 -3.45 16.89
N LEU A 40 16.30 -4.23 15.82
CA LEU A 40 17.57 -4.73 15.29
C LEU A 40 18.48 -3.59 14.81
N VAL A 41 17.96 -2.62 14.04
CA VAL A 41 18.75 -1.48 13.56
C VAL A 41 19.22 -0.59 14.71
N GLN A 42 18.38 -0.42 15.72
CA GLN A 42 18.71 0.39 16.91
C GLN A 42 19.48 -0.39 18.01
N LEU A 43 19.95 -1.60 17.71
CA LEU A 43 20.69 -2.47 18.65
C LEU A 43 19.91 -2.76 19.95
N ARG A 44 18.58 -2.83 19.88
CA ARG A 44 17.70 -3.18 21.00
C ARG A 44 16.80 -4.36 20.66
N LYS A 45 16.28 -5.02 21.69
CA LYS A 45 15.31 -6.10 21.51
C LYS A 45 13.94 -5.51 21.16
N GLY A 46 13.34 -5.96 20.04
CA GLY A 46 11.93 -5.71 19.74
C GLY A 46 11.00 -6.48 20.68
N PRO A 47 9.68 -6.52 20.42
CA PRO A 47 8.72 -7.26 21.23
C PRO A 47 9.15 -8.72 21.42
N ASN A 48 9.28 -9.18 22.68
CA ASN A 48 9.76 -10.54 23.00
C ASN A 48 9.06 -11.21 24.18
N VAL A 49 8.20 -10.48 24.91
CA VAL A 49 7.62 -10.95 26.19
C VAL A 49 6.26 -11.61 25.99
N VAL A 50 5.39 -11.04 25.15
CA VAL A 50 4.01 -11.51 25.00
C VAL A 50 3.96 -12.63 23.94
N GLY A 51 3.86 -13.88 24.41
CA GLY A 51 3.87 -15.08 23.59
C GLY A 51 5.25 -15.45 23.02
N PRO A 52 5.35 -16.54 22.23
CA PRO A 52 6.62 -16.96 21.63
C PRO A 52 7.19 -15.84 20.74
N PHE A 53 8.40 -15.41 21.04
CA PHE A 53 9.09 -14.33 20.30
C PHE A 53 8.33 -12.99 20.21
N GLY A 54 7.32 -12.76 21.09
CA GLY A 54 6.49 -11.55 21.08
C GLY A 54 5.45 -11.49 19.99
N LEU A 55 5.11 -12.60 19.32
CA LEU A 55 4.11 -12.66 18.22
C LEU A 55 2.72 -12.23 18.67
N LEU A 56 2.34 -12.50 19.92
CA LEU A 56 1.02 -12.14 20.45
C LEU A 56 0.92 -10.66 20.87
N GLN A 57 1.99 -9.87 20.73
CA GLN A 57 1.98 -8.45 21.08
C GLN A 57 0.94 -7.66 20.25
N THR A 58 0.83 -7.95 18.96
CA THR A 58 -0.15 -7.28 18.10
C THR A 58 -1.59 -7.62 18.47
N ALA A 59 -1.85 -8.86 18.90
CA ALA A 59 -3.16 -9.25 19.43
C ALA A 59 -3.49 -8.54 20.74
N ALA A 60 -2.52 -8.41 21.64
CA ALA A 60 -2.67 -7.65 22.88
C ALA A 60 -2.95 -6.17 22.62
N ASP A 61 -2.25 -5.57 21.64
CA ASP A 61 -2.50 -4.19 21.22
C ASP A 61 -3.90 -4.03 20.60
N ALA A 62 -4.38 -4.98 19.81
CA ALA A 62 -5.72 -4.98 19.26
C ALA A 62 -6.80 -5.06 20.35
N LEU A 63 -6.64 -5.97 21.32
CA LEU A 63 -7.54 -6.08 22.46
C LEU A 63 -7.60 -4.78 23.29
N LYS A 64 -6.46 -4.14 23.51
CA LYS A 64 -6.41 -2.83 24.19
C LYS A 64 -7.27 -1.79 23.48
N TYR A 65 -7.25 -1.72 22.15
CA TYR A 65 -8.06 -0.75 21.40
C TYR A 65 -9.55 -1.08 21.41
N ILE A 66 -9.94 -2.36 21.47
CA ILE A 66 -11.34 -2.80 21.56
C ILE A 66 -11.95 -2.39 22.90
N PHE A 67 -11.20 -2.54 24.01
CA PHE A 67 -11.71 -2.22 25.34
C PHE A 67 -11.52 -0.75 25.75
N LYS A 68 -10.76 0.03 24.96
CA LYS A 68 -10.57 1.45 25.23
C LYS A 68 -11.80 2.27 24.86
N GLU A 69 -12.20 3.19 25.74
CA GLU A 69 -13.32 4.09 25.54
C GLU A 69 -13.10 4.98 24.30
N ILE A 70 -14.16 5.15 23.51
CA ILE A 70 -14.19 6.02 22.33
C ILE A 70 -14.64 7.41 22.82
N ILE A 71 -13.75 8.39 22.72
CA ILE A 71 -14.02 9.78 23.09
C ILE A 71 -14.26 10.58 21.81
N ILE A 72 -15.39 11.25 21.72
CA ILE A 72 -15.75 12.14 20.62
C ILE A 72 -15.72 13.57 21.14
N PRO A 73 -14.91 14.49 20.59
CA PRO A 73 -14.87 15.89 21.01
C PRO A 73 -16.23 16.57 20.89
N ALA A 74 -16.56 17.46 21.84
CA ALA A 74 -17.86 18.10 21.90
C ALA A 74 -18.17 18.97 20.64
N GLY A 75 -17.14 19.55 20.03
CA GLY A 75 -17.27 20.36 18.82
C GLY A 75 -17.18 19.57 17.50
N ALA A 76 -16.97 18.24 17.55
CA ALA A 76 -16.81 17.42 16.35
C ALA A 76 -18.16 17.08 15.69
N ASN A 77 -18.13 16.95 14.35
CA ASN A 77 -19.28 16.38 13.63
C ASN A 77 -19.29 14.87 13.79
N LYS A 78 -20.13 14.35 14.69
CA LYS A 78 -20.16 12.94 15.10
C LYS A 78 -20.30 11.96 13.94
N VAL A 79 -21.15 12.25 12.95
CA VAL A 79 -21.41 11.36 11.81
C VAL A 79 -20.16 11.21 10.95
N ILE A 80 -19.58 12.32 10.53
CA ILE A 80 -18.40 12.31 9.66
C ILE A 80 -17.17 11.78 10.45
N PHE A 81 -17.06 12.09 11.74
CA PHE A 81 -16.00 11.62 12.61
C PHE A 81 -15.96 10.08 12.71
N ILE A 82 -17.13 9.43 12.83
CA ILE A 82 -17.23 7.98 12.87
C ILE A 82 -17.04 7.36 11.46
N LEU A 83 -17.55 8.04 10.42
CA LEU A 83 -17.50 7.53 9.04
C LEU A 83 -16.07 7.54 8.47
N ALA A 84 -15.25 8.53 8.79
CA ALA A 84 -13.93 8.73 8.24
C ALA A 84 -13.00 7.49 8.38
N PRO A 85 -12.77 6.93 9.59
CA PRO A 85 -11.93 5.73 9.74
C PRO A 85 -12.54 4.48 9.07
N VAL A 86 -13.88 4.37 9.03
CA VAL A 86 -14.57 3.27 8.37
C VAL A 86 -14.34 3.33 6.85
N VAL A 87 -14.44 4.51 6.24
CA VAL A 87 -14.18 4.72 4.82
C VAL A 87 -12.72 4.40 4.49
N THR A 88 -11.76 4.92 5.26
CA THR A 88 -10.34 4.66 5.04
C THR A 88 -10.02 3.16 5.08
N MET A 89 -10.49 2.46 6.11
CA MET A 89 -10.27 1.02 6.27
C MET A 89 -10.97 0.21 5.18
N SER A 90 -12.22 0.52 4.84
CA SER A 90 -12.97 -0.21 3.81
C SER A 90 -12.35 -0.06 2.43
N LEU A 91 -11.87 1.13 2.06
CA LEU A 91 -11.18 1.37 0.79
C LEU A 91 -9.84 0.64 0.74
N ALA A 92 -9.07 0.65 1.83
CA ALA A 92 -7.82 -0.11 1.92
C ALA A 92 -8.04 -1.62 1.70
N LEU A 93 -9.14 -2.19 2.21
CA LEU A 93 -9.48 -3.60 1.99
C LEU A 93 -10.04 -3.85 0.60
N LEU A 94 -10.87 -2.95 0.05
CA LEU A 94 -11.43 -3.07 -1.30
C LEU A 94 -10.35 -3.13 -2.38
N ALA A 95 -9.26 -2.42 -2.20
CA ALA A 95 -8.13 -2.44 -3.13
C ALA A 95 -7.51 -3.84 -3.28
N TRP A 96 -7.56 -4.68 -2.26
CA TRP A 96 -7.05 -6.06 -2.30
C TRP A 96 -7.87 -7.01 -3.18
N ALA A 97 -9.10 -6.65 -3.54
CA ALA A 97 -9.98 -7.52 -4.33
C ALA A 97 -9.42 -7.84 -5.73
N VAL A 98 -8.55 -6.99 -6.27
CA VAL A 98 -7.99 -7.10 -7.64
C VAL A 98 -6.56 -7.66 -7.64
N ILE A 99 -5.93 -7.80 -6.46
CA ILE A 99 -4.56 -8.31 -6.36
C ILE A 99 -4.54 -9.82 -6.65
N PRO A 100 -3.84 -10.26 -7.72
CA PRO A 100 -3.71 -11.67 -8.02
C PRO A 100 -2.60 -12.31 -7.18
N PHE A 101 -2.93 -13.42 -6.53
CA PHE A 101 -1.98 -14.23 -5.74
C PHE A 101 -1.38 -15.38 -6.54
N GLY A 102 -1.90 -15.65 -7.74
CA GLY A 102 -1.48 -16.67 -8.67
C GLY A 102 -2.20 -16.50 -9.99
N GLU A 103 -1.93 -17.37 -10.98
CA GLU A 103 -2.55 -17.31 -12.30
C GLU A 103 -4.08 -17.42 -12.22
N ASP A 104 -4.60 -18.33 -11.38
CA ASP A 104 -6.04 -18.53 -11.15
C ASP A 104 -6.49 -18.16 -9.71
N LEU A 105 -5.59 -17.58 -8.89
CA LEU A 105 -5.87 -17.22 -7.51
C LEU A 105 -6.11 -15.72 -7.37
N PHE A 106 -7.31 -15.29 -7.68
CA PHE A 106 -7.82 -13.92 -7.54
C PHE A 106 -9.28 -13.93 -7.08
N VAL A 107 -9.73 -12.85 -6.45
CA VAL A 107 -11.17 -12.67 -6.13
C VAL A 107 -11.90 -12.18 -7.37
N THR A 108 -11.37 -11.15 -8.02
CA THR A 108 -11.93 -10.60 -9.26
C THR A 108 -10.81 -10.33 -10.25
N ASN A 109 -10.97 -10.83 -11.48
CA ASN A 109 -10.09 -10.51 -12.59
C ASN A 109 -10.78 -9.47 -13.49
N ILE A 110 -10.33 -8.23 -13.39
CA ILE A 110 -10.91 -7.11 -14.13
C ILE A 110 -9.88 -6.66 -15.18
N ASN A 111 -10.32 -6.54 -16.46
CA ASN A 111 -9.43 -6.09 -17.54
C ASN A 111 -8.80 -4.71 -17.32
N VAL A 112 -9.43 -3.89 -16.48
CA VAL A 112 -8.95 -2.56 -16.05
C VAL A 112 -8.51 -2.54 -14.58
N GLY A 113 -7.96 -3.65 -14.10
CA GLY A 113 -7.61 -3.87 -12.69
C GLY A 113 -6.71 -2.78 -12.10
N ILE A 114 -5.72 -2.31 -12.86
CA ILE A 114 -4.82 -1.26 -12.40
C ILE A 114 -5.53 0.09 -12.22
N LEU A 115 -6.50 0.43 -13.10
CA LEU A 115 -7.28 1.67 -12.98
C LEU A 115 -8.24 1.60 -11.77
N TYR A 116 -8.86 0.44 -11.53
CA TYR A 116 -9.66 0.23 -10.32
C TYR A 116 -8.85 0.47 -9.06
N LEU A 117 -7.63 -0.09 -9.00
CA LEU A 117 -6.73 0.05 -7.86
C LEU A 117 -6.38 1.52 -7.60
N PHE A 118 -6.08 2.26 -8.67
CA PHE A 118 -5.79 3.68 -8.61
C PHE A 118 -6.99 4.51 -8.15
N ALA A 119 -8.18 4.21 -8.67
CA ALA A 119 -9.41 4.90 -8.26
C ALA A 119 -9.74 4.68 -6.77
N VAL A 120 -9.57 3.45 -6.26
CA VAL A 120 -9.81 3.13 -4.85
C VAL A 120 -8.77 3.79 -3.94
N SER A 121 -7.49 3.81 -4.35
CA SER A 121 -6.42 4.51 -3.64
C SER A 121 -6.70 6.00 -3.51
N SER A 122 -7.05 6.67 -4.63
CA SER A 122 -7.43 8.10 -4.64
C SER A 122 -8.58 8.43 -3.70
N LEU A 123 -9.58 7.54 -3.62
CA LEU A 123 -10.70 7.73 -2.69
C LEU A 123 -10.27 7.62 -1.22
N GLY A 124 -9.20 6.90 -0.90
CA GLY A 124 -8.65 6.78 0.45
C GLY A 124 -8.27 8.13 1.08
N VAL A 125 -7.83 9.08 0.26
CA VAL A 125 -7.48 10.44 0.69
C VAL A 125 -8.66 11.17 1.33
N TYR A 126 -9.88 10.94 0.83
CA TYR A 126 -11.08 11.57 1.38
C TYR A 126 -11.35 11.16 2.84
N GLY A 127 -11.03 9.92 3.23
CA GLY A 127 -11.16 9.49 4.61
C GLY A 127 -10.29 10.33 5.56
N ILE A 128 -9.07 10.66 5.16
CA ILE A 128 -8.15 11.48 5.94
C ILE A 128 -8.65 12.95 6.00
N ILE A 129 -9.08 13.51 4.87
CA ILE A 129 -9.63 14.88 4.82
C ILE A 129 -10.88 15.00 5.72
N MET A 130 -11.79 14.03 5.64
CA MET A 130 -13.00 13.99 6.47
C MET A 130 -12.63 13.89 7.96
N ALA A 131 -11.62 13.11 8.32
CA ALA A 131 -11.17 12.97 9.70
C ALA A 131 -10.70 14.31 10.28
N GLY A 132 -9.81 15.00 9.56
CA GLY A 132 -9.28 16.29 10.01
C GLY A 132 -10.35 17.36 10.10
N TRP A 133 -11.27 17.40 9.13
CA TRP A 133 -12.35 18.39 9.14
C TRP A 133 -13.39 18.12 10.23
N ALA A 134 -13.79 16.86 10.41
CA ALA A 134 -14.79 16.44 11.40
C ALA A 134 -14.34 16.68 12.84
N SER A 135 -13.05 16.64 13.11
CA SER A 135 -12.44 16.85 14.42
C SER A 135 -12.62 18.29 14.95
N ASN A 136 -12.88 19.26 14.06
CA ASN A 136 -13.03 20.69 14.39
C ASN A 136 -11.91 21.25 15.27
N SER A 137 -10.68 20.81 15.04
CA SER A 137 -9.48 21.19 15.77
C SER A 137 -8.38 21.62 14.77
N LYS A 138 -7.54 22.59 15.16
CA LYS A 138 -6.52 23.19 14.26
C LYS A 138 -5.45 22.19 13.81
N TYR A 139 -4.95 21.37 14.72
CA TYR A 139 -3.88 20.41 14.42
C TYR A 139 -4.35 19.26 13.51
N PRO A 140 -5.48 18.59 13.76
CA PRO A 140 -6.03 17.60 12.85
C PRO A 140 -6.33 18.14 11.46
N PHE A 141 -6.87 19.34 11.36
CA PHE A 141 -7.19 19.97 10.08
C PHE A 141 -5.92 20.24 9.24
N LEU A 142 -4.88 20.83 9.85
CA LEU A 142 -3.60 21.06 9.19
C LEU A 142 -2.89 19.76 8.82
N GLY A 143 -2.93 18.73 9.69
CA GLY A 143 -2.40 17.42 9.42
C GLY A 143 -3.07 16.74 8.22
N ALA A 144 -4.40 16.79 8.17
CA ALA A 144 -5.18 16.25 7.05
C ALA A 144 -4.86 16.92 5.72
N LEU A 145 -4.77 18.26 5.70
CA LEU A 145 -4.41 19.01 4.49
C LEU A 145 -2.99 18.68 4.00
N ARG A 146 -2.03 18.57 4.93
CA ARG A 146 -0.65 18.17 4.56
C ARG A 146 -0.62 16.74 4.00
N SER A 147 -1.33 15.80 4.62
CA SER A 147 -1.44 14.43 4.13
C SER A 147 -2.06 14.35 2.75
N ALA A 148 -3.21 15.02 2.54
CA ALA A 148 -3.88 15.04 1.26
C ALA A 148 -3.01 15.63 0.15
N ALA A 149 -2.35 16.76 0.41
CA ALA A 149 -1.46 17.38 -0.56
C ALA A 149 -0.26 16.47 -0.91
N GLN A 150 0.29 15.75 0.07
CA GLN A 150 1.36 14.79 -0.13
C GLN A 150 0.89 13.62 -1.00
N MET A 151 -0.18 12.92 -0.61
CA MET A 151 -0.70 11.75 -1.32
C MET A 151 -1.03 12.09 -2.78
N VAL A 152 -1.83 13.15 -3.03
CA VAL A 152 -2.19 13.58 -4.39
C VAL A 152 -0.96 13.92 -5.24
N SER A 153 0.06 14.57 -4.65
CA SER A 153 1.28 14.96 -5.39
C SER A 153 2.09 13.74 -5.84
N TYR A 154 2.20 12.72 -5.01
CA TYR A 154 2.97 11.51 -5.32
C TYR A 154 2.17 10.51 -6.16
N GLU A 155 0.86 10.50 -6.05
CA GLU A 155 -0.05 9.70 -6.89
C GLU A 155 0.11 10.04 -8.37
N VAL A 156 0.29 11.32 -8.73
CA VAL A 156 0.57 11.73 -10.11
C VAL A 156 1.86 11.09 -10.64
N SER A 157 2.93 11.06 -9.84
CA SER A 157 4.19 10.43 -10.21
C SER A 157 4.06 8.92 -10.38
N ILE A 158 3.35 8.25 -9.47
CA ILE A 158 3.05 6.82 -9.54
C ILE A 158 2.25 6.52 -10.81
N GLY A 159 1.29 7.38 -11.18
CA GLY A 159 0.52 7.26 -12.42
C GLY A 159 1.41 7.18 -13.66
N PHE A 160 2.38 8.07 -13.83
CA PHE A 160 3.33 8.03 -14.95
C PHE A 160 4.24 6.79 -14.92
N ILE A 161 4.64 6.33 -13.75
CA ILE A 161 5.42 5.10 -13.60
C ILE A 161 4.61 3.89 -14.07
N ILE A 162 3.34 3.82 -13.68
CA ILE A 162 2.43 2.76 -14.12
C ILE A 162 2.24 2.81 -15.63
N VAL A 163 2.02 4.00 -16.20
CA VAL A 163 1.91 4.17 -17.67
C VAL A 163 3.17 3.63 -18.37
N THR A 164 4.37 3.85 -17.81
CA THR A 164 5.61 3.30 -18.38
C THR A 164 5.61 1.78 -18.43
N VAL A 165 5.13 1.11 -17.36
CA VAL A 165 4.99 -0.35 -17.35
C VAL A 165 3.92 -0.83 -18.32
N LEU A 166 2.77 -0.14 -18.38
CA LEU A 166 1.67 -0.47 -19.28
C LEU A 166 2.06 -0.35 -20.76
N LEU A 167 2.92 0.60 -21.13
CA LEU A 167 3.47 0.70 -22.48
C LEU A 167 4.28 -0.54 -22.87
N CYS A 168 4.97 -1.17 -21.92
CA CYS A 168 5.72 -2.41 -22.18
C CYS A 168 4.81 -3.64 -22.29
N VAL A 169 3.66 -3.65 -21.61
CA VAL A 169 2.76 -4.81 -21.52
C VAL A 169 1.63 -4.76 -22.54
N GLY A 170 1.07 -3.56 -22.79
CA GLY A 170 -0.10 -3.37 -23.66
C GLY A 170 -1.44 -3.77 -23.05
N SER A 171 -1.49 -4.13 -21.76
CA SER A 171 -2.71 -4.54 -21.04
C SER A 171 -2.83 -3.83 -19.70
N LEU A 172 -4.08 -3.54 -19.28
CA LEU A 172 -4.40 -2.96 -17.97
C LEU A 172 -4.70 -4.03 -16.90
N ASN A 173 -4.64 -5.30 -17.27
CA ASN A 173 -4.89 -6.43 -16.39
C ASN A 173 -3.64 -6.76 -15.59
N LEU A 174 -3.79 -6.91 -14.27
CA LEU A 174 -2.67 -7.21 -13.37
C LEU A 174 -2.06 -8.59 -13.62
N VAL A 175 -2.84 -9.56 -14.08
CA VAL A 175 -2.35 -10.90 -14.43
C VAL A 175 -1.43 -10.82 -15.65
N ASP A 176 -1.83 -10.11 -16.70
CA ASP A 176 -1.04 -9.94 -17.91
C ASP A 176 0.29 -9.21 -17.62
N ILE A 177 0.27 -8.22 -16.71
CA ILE A 177 1.47 -7.50 -16.28
C ILE A 177 2.49 -8.47 -15.67
N VAL A 178 2.05 -9.43 -14.88
CA VAL A 178 2.94 -10.44 -14.29
C VAL A 178 3.43 -11.41 -15.34
N LEU A 179 2.54 -11.91 -16.20
CA LEU A 179 2.89 -12.88 -17.25
C LEU A 179 3.90 -12.31 -18.27
N ALA A 180 3.83 -11.02 -18.56
CA ALA A 180 4.79 -10.34 -19.43
C ALA A 180 6.23 -10.33 -18.84
N GLN A 181 6.39 -10.56 -17.53
CA GLN A 181 7.68 -10.60 -16.83
C GLN A 181 8.29 -11.99 -16.72
N LYS A 182 7.75 -13.01 -17.39
CA LYS A 182 8.29 -14.38 -17.35
C LYS A 182 9.77 -14.47 -17.73
N ASN A 183 10.20 -13.70 -18.73
CA ASN A 183 11.57 -13.74 -19.23
C ASN A 183 12.50 -12.80 -18.46
N ILE A 184 12.07 -11.56 -18.21
CA ILE A 184 12.86 -10.51 -17.56
C ILE A 184 11.95 -9.69 -16.67
N TRP A 185 12.32 -9.52 -15.42
CA TRP A 185 11.62 -8.65 -14.50
C TRP A 185 11.81 -7.18 -14.87
N PHE A 186 10.74 -6.41 -14.86
CA PHE A 186 10.81 -4.98 -15.21
C PHE A 186 11.68 -4.14 -14.26
N ALA A 187 11.99 -4.66 -13.08
CA ALA A 187 12.96 -4.02 -12.19
C ALA A 187 14.35 -3.83 -12.83
N ILE A 188 14.75 -4.63 -13.83
CA ILE A 188 16.04 -4.52 -14.50
C ILE A 188 16.01 -3.42 -15.58
N PRO A 189 15.16 -3.50 -16.63
CA PRO A 189 15.13 -2.48 -17.69
C PRO A 189 14.56 -1.14 -17.21
N LEU A 190 13.65 -1.14 -16.24
CA LEU A 190 13.01 0.05 -15.69
C LEU A 190 13.50 0.39 -14.27
N PHE A 191 14.76 0.07 -13.95
CA PHE A 191 15.31 0.28 -12.60
C PHE A 191 15.09 1.70 -12.04
N PRO A 192 15.29 2.79 -12.79
CA PRO A 192 15.00 4.13 -12.27
C PRO A 192 13.52 4.33 -11.91
N MET A 193 12.61 3.75 -12.69
CA MET A 193 11.18 3.80 -12.38
C MET A 193 10.82 3.00 -11.13
N PHE A 194 11.46 1.86 -10.92
CA PHE A 194 11.30 1.07 -9.70
C PHE A 194 11.75 1.86 -8.46
N VAL A 195 12.88 2.56 -8.52
CA VAL A 195 13.37 3.41 -7.41
C VAL A 195 12.41 4.55 -7.13
N ILE A 196 11.94 5.27 -8.17
CA ILE A 196 11.00 6.38 -7.98
C ILE A 196 9.66 5.86 -7.45
N PHE A 197 9.19 4.70 -7.93
CA PHE A 197 7.99 4.04 -7.40
C PHE A 197 8.12 3.74 -5.91
N PHE A 198 9.24 3.14 -5.50
CA PHE A 198 9.49 2.80 -4.10
C PHE A 198 9.48 4.03 -3.19
N ILE A 199 10.12 5.12 -3.61
CA ILE A 199 10.13 6.39 -2.85
C ILE A 199 8.74 7.03 -2.84
N SER A 200 8.03 7.00 -3.98
CA SER A 200 6.66 7.54 -4.07
C SER A 200 5.67 6.74 -3.22
N ALA A 201 5.83 5.42 -3.16
CA ALA A 201 5.02 4.55 -2.30
C ALA A 201 5.23 4.82 -0.80
N LEU A 202 6.48 5.13 -0.37
CA LEU A 202 6.75 5.60 0.99
C LEU A 202 6.04 6.92 1.29
N ALA A 203 6.01 7.84 0.34
CA ALA A 203 5.34 9.12 0.49
C ALA A 203 3.81 8.97 0.47
N GLU A 204 3.25 8.12 -0.38
CA GLU A 204 1.83 7.79 -0.47
C GLU A 204 1.29 7.20 0.84
N THR A 205 2.09 6.36 1.50
CA THR A 205 1.72 5.73 2.77
C THR A 205 2.06 6.56 4.01
N ASN A 206 2.44 7.83 3.86
CA ASN A 206 2.82 8.74 4.94
C ASN A 206 3.86 8.16 5.92
N ARG A 207 4.79 7.31 5.42
CA ARG A 207 5.82 6.67 6.27
C ARG A 207 7.12 7.47 6.30
N PRO A 208 7.84 7.45 7.42
CA PRO A 208 9.17 8.04 7.47
C PRO A 208 10.06 7.56 6.30
N PRO A 209 10.81 8.46 5.65
CA PRO A 209 11.15 9.83 6.04
C PRO A 209 10.10 10.90 5.70
N PHE A 210 8.93 10.52 5.16
CA PHE A 210 7.88 11.42 4.65
C PHE A 210 6.66 11.49 5.58
N ASP A 211 6.82 11.18 6.85
CA ASP A 211 5.80 11.20 7.91
C ASP A 211 5.55 12.65 8.41
N LEU A 212 5.09 13.50 7.50
CA LEU A 212 4.83 14.90 7.81
C LEU A 212 3.44 15.16 8.40
N PRO A 213 2.40 14.37 8.06
CA PRO A 213 1.09 14.51 8.69
C PRO A 213 1.09 14.13 10.18
N GLU A 214 1.91 13.14 10.56
CA GLU A 214 2.00 12.61 11.92
C GLU A 214 3.20 13.15 12.71
N ALA A 215 3.89 14.18 12.18
CA ALA A 215 5.08 14.73 12.82
C ALA A 215 4.81 15.18 14.26
N GLU A 216 5.15 14.32 15.25
CA GLU A 216 4.89 14.56 16.68
C GLU A 216 5.44 15.92 17.15
N ALA A 217 6.59 16.34 16.63
CA ALA A 217 7.21 17.59 16.97
C ALA A 217 6.47 18.83 16.46
N GLU A 218 5.64 18.71 15.40
CA GLU A 218 4.95 19.84 14.76
C GLU A 218 3.44 19.81 14.98
N LEU A 219 2.79 18.66 14.85
CA LEU A 219 1.34 18.49 14.79
C LEU A 219 0.79 17.48 15.81
N VAL A 220 1.59 17.06 16.80
CA VAL A 220 1.26 16.06 17.84
C VAL A 220 1.05 14.66 17.23
N SER A 221 -0.09 14.40 16.59
CA SER A 221 -0.39 13.15 15.87
C SER A 221 -1.22 13.45 14.60
N GLY A 222 -1.16 14.68 14.12
CA GLY A 222 -1.84 15.12 12.90
C GLY A 222 -3.33 14.87 12.91
N TYR A 223 -3.87 14.29 11.83
CA TYR A 223 -5.31 14.03 11.68
C TYR A 223 -5.89 13.02 12.68
N GLN A 224 -5.03 12.20 13.29
CA GLN A 224 -5.42 11.16 14.25
C GLN A 224 -5.49 11.68 15.71
N THR A 225 -5.12 12.92 15.97
CA THR A 225 -4.93 13.46 17.34
C THR A 225 -6.17 13.32 18.22
N GLU A 226 -7.35 13.53 17.67
CA GLU A 226 -8.63 13.49 18.40
C GLU A 226 -9.25 12.08 18.45
N TYR A 227 -8.68 11.13 17.73
CA TYR A 227 -9.20 9.77 17.65
C TYR A 227 -8.68 8.89 18.78
N SER A 228 -9.56 8.07 19.36
CA SER A 228 -9.22 7.13 20.44
C SER A 228 -9.88 5.75 20.24
N GLY A 229 -9.40 4.75 20.97
CA GLY A 229 -9.97 3.40 20.97
C GLY A 229 -10.02 2.77 19.58
N MET A 230 -11.15 2.13 19.25
CA MET A 230 -11.33 1.41 18.00
C MET A 230 -11.25 2.30 16.76
N MET A 231 -11.66 3.57 16.85
CA MET A 231 -11.60 4.52 15.72
C MET A 231 -10.15 4.81 15.30
N TYR A 232 -9.25 4.98 16.25
CA TYR A 232 -7.82 5.09 15.99
C TYR A 232 -7.25 3.81 15.38
N ALA A 233 -7.66 2.64 15.91
CA ALA A 233 -7.19 1.35 15.41
C ALA A 233 -7.58 1.13 13.93
N LEU A 234 -8.75 1.59 13.48
CA LEU A 234 -9.17 1.47 12.08
C LEU A 234 -8.26 2.27 11.14
N PHE A 235 -7.86 3.50 11.49
CA PHE A 235 -6.89 4.25 10.71
C PHE A 235 -5.55 3.51 10.63
N TRP A 236 -5.05 3.06 11.76
CA TRP A 236 -3.77 2.38 11.85
C TRP A 236 -3.76 1.05 11.05
N LEU A 237 -4.84 0.25 11.14
CA LEU A 237 -4.99 -0.96 10.32
C LEU A 237 -5.09 -0.63 8.83
N GLY A 238 -5.85 0.40 8.45
CA GLY A 238 -5.96 0.87 7.07
C GLY A 238 -4.62 1.31 6.50
N GLU A 239 -3.82 2.01 7.29
CA GLU A 239 -2.48 2.45 6.92
C GLU A 239 -1.53 1.27 6.64
N TYR A 240 -1.47 0.28 7.55
CA TYR A 240 -0.64 -0.91 7.32
C TYR A 240 -1.15 -1.78 6.16
N ALA A 241 -2.48 -1.87 5.97
CA ALA A 241 -3.06 -2.53 4.80
C ALA A 241 -2.64 -1.84 3.50
N ASN A 242 -2.57 -0.52 3.49
CA ASN A 242 -2.14 0.29 2.35
C ASN A 242 -0.63 0.14 2.07
N ILE A 243 0.21 0.06 3.12
CA ILE A 243 1.64 -0.22 2.95
C ILE A 243 1.85 -1.59 2.30
N LEU A 244 1.16 -2.62 2.77
CA LEU A 244 1.22 -3.95 2.16
C LEU A 244 0.72 -3.93 0.72
N LEU A 245 -0.34 -3.18 0.43
CA LEU A 245 -0.88 -3.01 -0.91
C LEU A 245 0.16 -2.37 -1.86
N MET A 246 0.85 -1.32 -1.43
CA MET A 246 1.92 -0.70 -2.21
C MET A 246 3.12 -1.62 -2.43
N CYS A 247 3.48 -2.44 -1.43
CA CYS A 247 4.49 -3.48 -1.59
C CYS A 247 4.03 -4.57 -2.57
N ALA A 248 2.76 -4.98 -2.53
CA ALA A 248 2.18 -5.94 -3.47
C ALA A 248 2.18 -5.39 -4.89
N LEU A 249 1.76 -4.14 -5.06
CA LEU A 249 1.77 -3.45 -6.36
C LEU A 249 3.19 -3.33 -6.92
N GLY A 250 4.17 -2.93 -6.10
CA GLY A 250 5.57 -2.90 -6.51
C GLY A 250 6.12 -4.26 -6.91
N SER A 251 5.70 -5.32 -6.22
CA SER A 251 6.04 -6.71 -6.58
C SER A 251 5.43 -7.11 -7.93
N ILE A 252 4.17 -6.76 -8.20
CA ILE A 252 3.46 -7.06 -9.44
C ILE A 252 4.05 -6.29 -10.62
N LEU A 253 4.30 -4.99 -10.44
CA LEU A 253 4.78 -4.12 -11.52
C LEU A 253 6.24 -4.37 -11.91
N PHE A 254 7.11 -4.74 -10.96
CA PHE A 254 8.56 -4.74 -11.18
C PHE A 254 9.26 -6.07 -10.89
N LEU A 255 8.76 -6.86 -9.94
CA LEU A 255 9.43 -8.09 -9.48
C LEU A 255 8.76 -9.38 -9.99
N GLY A 256 7.87 -9.28 -10.97
CA GLY A 256 7.17 -10.43 -11.54
C GLY A 256 6.17 -11.10 -10.60
N GLY A 257 5.59 -10.38 -9.64
CA GLY A 257 4.50 -10.86 -8.79
C GLY A 257 4.75 -12.26 -8.19
N TRP A 258 3.88 -13.20 -8.52
CA TRP A 258 3.94 -14.60 -8.03
C TRP A 258 4.91 -15.50 -8.80
N LEU A 259 5.58 -15.01 -9.86
CA LEU A 259 6.55 -15.82 -10.62
C LEU A 259 7.78 -16.12 -9.79
N SER A 260 8.36 -17.32 -9.99
CA SER A 260 9.64 -17.69 -9.39
C SER A 260 10.78 -16.80 -9.91
N PRO A 261 11.80 -16.50 -9.10
CA PRO A 261 12.97 -15.73 -9.57
C PRO A 261 13.77 -16.44 -10.65
N ILE A 262 13.80 -17.76 -10.60
CA ILE A 262 14.58 -18.63 -11.50
C ILE A 262 13.73 -19.84 -11.85
N ASP A 263 13.59 -20.13 -13.16
CA ASP A 263 12.89 -21.31 -13.66
C ASP A 263 13.75 -22.57 -13.54
N MET A 264 14.06 -22.95 -12.31
CA MET A 264 14.85 -24.15 -11.98
C MET A 264 14.21 -24.92 -10.82
N VAL A 265 14.36 -26.25 -10.84
CA VAL A 265 14.07 -27.07 -9.66
C VAL A 265 15.15 -26.78 -8.61
N PRO A 266 14.82 -26.43 -7.34
CA PRO A 266 13.55 -26.65 -6.61
C PRO A 266 12.59 -25.43 -6.58
N PHE A 267 12.91 -24.30 -7.20
CA PHE A 267 12.12 -23.05 -7.08
C PHE A 267 10.68 -23.19 -7.62
N ASN A 268 10.48 -24.00 -8.67
CA ASN A 268 9.17 -24.24 -9.26
C ASN A 268 8.26 -25.15 -8.40
N LEU A 269 8.79 -25.79 -7.36
CA LEU A 269 8.00 -26.59 -6.41
C LEU A 269 7.27 -25.71 -5.37
N ILE A 270 7.69 -24.47 -5.20
CA ILE A 270 7.11 -23.54 -4.22
C ILE A 270 5.83 -22.95 -4.81
N PRO A 271 4.70 -23.00 -4.09
CA PRO A 271 3.43 -22.42 -4.55
C PRO A 271 3.55 -20.92 -4.88
N SER A 272 2.88 -20.50 -5.95
CA SER A 272 2.87 -19.10 -6.43
C SER A 272 2.59 -18.05 -5.35
N PRO A 273 1.60 -18.19 -4.44
CA PRO A 273 1.34 -17.21 -3.40
C PRO A 273 2.51 -16.99 -2.43
N VAL A 274 3.34 -18.01 -2.23
CA VAL A 274 4.51 -17.91 -1.35
C VAL A 274 5.55 -16.96 -1.95
N TRP A 275 5.80 -17.05 -3.26
CA TRP A 275 6.70 -16.12 -3.95
C TRP A 275 6.25 -14.67 -3.86
N LEU A 276 4.95 -14.42 -4.08
CA LEU A 276 4.37 -13.10 -3.92
C LEU A 276 4.56 -12.59 -2.48
N THR A 277 4.24 -13.42 -1.49
CA THR A 277 4.39 -13.05 -0.07
C THR A 277 5.83 -12.74 0.30
N LEU A 278 6.80 -13.52 -0.19
CA LEU A 278 8.23 -13.28 0.05
C LEU A 278 8.70 -11.95 -0.55
N LYS A 279 8.24 -11.61 -1.77
CA LYS A 279 8.58 -10.34 -2.42
C LYS A 279 7.93 -9.14 -1.71
N ILE A 280 6.68 -9.26 -1.28
CA ILE A 280 6.02 -8.26 -0.45
C ILE A 280 6.79 -8.04 0.85
N LEU A 281 7.18 -9.12 1.53
CA LEU A 281 7.96 -9.05 2.77
C LEU A 281 9.33 -8.40 2.53
N LEU A 282 10.02 -8.70 1.44
CA LEU A 282 11.28 -8.07 1.07
C LEU A 282 11.13 -6.55 0.90
N LEU A 283 10.14 -6.12 0.12
CA LEU A 283 9.87 -4.69 -0.06
C LEU A 283 9.47 -4.02 1.25
N PHE A 284 8.69 -4.69 2.09
CA PHE A 284 8.33 -4.16 3.40
C PHE A 284 9.53 -4.03 4.34
N ILE A 285 10.46 -5.00 4.34
CA ILE A 285 11.71 -4.88 5.11
C ILE A 285 12.51 -3.67 4.64
N LEU A 286 12.57 -3.40 3.34
CA LEU A 286 13.21 -2.20 2.81
C LEU A 286 12.49 -0.92 3.31
N PHE A 287 11.15 -0.88 3.34
CA PHE A 287 10.37 0.21 3.94
C PHE A 287 10.76 0.43 5.41
N ALA A 288 10.82 -0.65 6.20
CA ALA A 288 11.17 -0.58 7.61
C ALA A 288 12.63 -0.13 7.84
N LEU A 289 13.55 -0.54 6.97
CA LEU A 289 14.96 -0.09 7.01
C LEU A 289 15.09 1.40 6.66
N VAL A 290 14.42 1.88 5.62
CA VAL A 290 14.42 3.31 5.28
C VAL A 290 13.89 4.14 6.43
N LYS A 291 12.78 3.72 7.04
CA LYS A 291 12.22 4.34 8.25
C LYS A 291 13.22 4.43 9.40
N ALA A 292 14.07 3.42 9.55
CA ALA A 292 15.05 3.35 10.65
C ALA A 292 16.32 4.17 10.41
N ILE A 293 16.72 4.38 9.15
CA ILE A 293 18.03 4.94 8.77
C ILE A 293 17.92 6.39 8.31
N VAL A 294 16.86 6.72 7.53
CA VAL A 294 16.77 8.01 6.84
C VAL A 294 16.14 9.07 7.77
N PRO A 295 16.75 10.26 7.89
CA PRO A 295 16.16 11.36 8.65
C PRO A 295 14.91 11.91 7.96
N ARG A 296 14.00 12.52 8.74
CA ARG A 296 12.76 13.12 8.27
C ARG A 296 13.01 14.33 7.36
N TYR A 297 12.26 14.43 6.28
CA TYR A 297 12.27 15.60 5.38
C TYR A 297 11.35 16.70 5.89
N ARG A 298 11.59 17.95 5.43
CA ARG A 298 10.66 19.06 5.64
C ARG A 298 9.58 19.07 4.56
N TYR A 299 8.42 19.63 4.85
CA TYR A 299 7.27 19.67 3.92
C TYR A 299 7.60 20.33 2.57
N ASP A 300 8.31 21.47 2.60
CA ASP A 300 8.76 22.19 1.39
C ASP A 300 9.72 21.35 0.53
N GLN A 301 10.62 20.61 1.16
CA GLN A 301 11.54 19.71 0.46
C GLN A 301 10.81 18.55 -0.20
N LEU A 302 9.86 17.96 0.52
CA LEU A 302 9.03 16.87 0.01
C LEU A 302 8.21 17.29 -1.21
N MET A 303 7.49 18.42 -1.12
CA MET A 303 6.71 18.94 -2.24
C MET A 303 7.58 19.31 -3.44
N ARG A 304 8.78 19.86 -3.20
CA ARG A 304 9.75 20.14 -4.27
C ARG A 304 10.24 18.85 -4.94
N LEU A 305 10.51 17.79 -4.17
CA LEU A 305 10.93 16.49 -4.68
C LEU A 305 9.87 15.88 -5.61
N GLY A 306 8.59 15.86 -5.18
CA GLY A 306 7.48 15.35 -5.99
C GLY A 306 7.31 16.12 -7.31
N TRP A 307 7.10 17.45 -7.21
CA TRP A 307 6.75 18.28 -8.36
C TRP A 307 7.92 18.64 -9.29
N LYS A 308 9.11 18.89 -8.74
CA LYS A 308 10.25 19.37 -9.54
C LYS A 308 11.23 18.27 -9.96
N VAL A 309 11.18 17.10 -9.33
CA VAL A 309 12.11 16.00 -9.64
C VAL A 309 11.34 14.79 -10.15
N PHE A 310 10.41 14.22 -9.38
CA PHE A 310 9.79 12.95 -9.74
C PHE A 310 8.83 13.08 -10.91
N LEU A 311 8.01 14.11 -10.94
CA LEU A 311 7.06 14.30 -12.04
C LEU A 311 7.78 14.53 -13.38
N PRO A 312 8.76 15.45 -13.53
CA PRO A 312 9.48 15.60 -14.79
C PRO A 312 10.27 14.36 -15.18
N LEU A 313 10.87 13.66 -14.19
CA LEU A 313 11.67 12.47 -14.44
C LEU A 313 10.80 11.29 -14.89
N SER A 314 9.66 11.07 -14.26
CA SER A 314 8.71 10.03 -14.68
C SER A 314 8.12 10.30 -16.06
N LEU A 315 7.77 11.56 -16.36
CA LEU A 315 7.31 11.96 -17.69
C LEU A 315 8.40 11.73 -18.77
N PHE A 316 9.64 12.11 -18.47
CA PHE A 316 10.77 11.86 -19.36
C PHE A 316 10.93 10.36 -19.68
N TRP A 317 10.83 9.49 -18.66
CA TRP A 317 10.91 8.05 -18.86
C TRP A 317 9.74 7.48 -19.66
N VAL A 318 8.52 8.00 -19.52
CA VAL A 318 7.38 7.61 -20.39
C VAL A 318 7.72 7.86 -21.86
N VAL A 319 8.22 9.06 -22.18
CA VAL A 319 8.58 9.42 -23.55
C VAL A 319 9.77 8.58 -24.06
N LEU A 320 10.77 8.37 -23.22
CA LEU A 320 11.95 7.57 -23.56
C LEU A 320 11.55 6.09 -23.83
N THR A 321 10.76 5.48 -22.96
CA THR A 321 10.27 4.10 -23.16
C THR A 321 9.39 3.98 -24.39
N ALA A 322 8.47 4.91 -24.62
CA ALA A 322 7.65 4.91 -25.81
C ALA A 322 8.50 5.00 -27.10
N GLY A 323 9.49 5.92 -27.12
CA GLY A 323 10.42 6.07 -28.25
C GLY A 323 11.28 4.82 -28.48
N PHE A 324 11.75 4.19 -27.40
CA PHE A 324 12.54 2.95 -27.48
C PHE A 324 11.71 1.79 -28.05
N LEU A 325 10.50 1.57 -27.52
CA LEU A 325 9.60 0.52 -27.99
C LEU A 325 9.21 0.72 -29.47
N PHE A 326 8.99 1.96 -29.87
CA PHE A 326 8.68 2.31 -31.26
C PHE A 326 9.87 2.05 -32.20
N TYR A 327 11.07 2.51 -31.81
CA TYR A 327 12.27 2.38 -32.63
C TYR A 327 12.69 0.93 -32.87
N PHE A 328 12.54 0.08 -31.86
CA PHE A 328 12.90 -1.35 -31.93
C PHE A 328 11.75 -2.26 -32.36
N ASN A 329 10.56 -1.72 -32.72
CA ASN A 329 9.35 -2.46 -33.06
C ASN A 329 8.94 -3.49 -31.98
N LEU A 330 9.08 -3.12 -30.71
CA LEU A 330 8.75 -3.96 -29.55
C LEU A 330 7.36 -3.62 -28.96
N LEU A 331 6.52 -2.91 -29.71
CA LEU A 331 5.16 -2.58 -29.25
C LEU A 331 4.32 -3.87 -29.15
N PRO A 332 3.61 -4.09 -28.04
CA PRO A 332 2.90 -5.34 -27.76
C PRO A 332 1.78 -5.71 -28.75
N ASN A 333 1.32 -4.75 -29.57
CA ASN A 333 0.29 -5.00 -30.62
C ASN A 333 0.88 -5.28 -32.01
N GLN A 334 2.19 -5.41 -32.15
CA GLN A 334 2.86 -5.68 -33.44
C GLN A 334 3.57 -7.05 -33.48
N SER A 335 3.43 -7.85 -32.42
CA SER A 335 3.99 -9.21 -32.31
C SER A 335 2.91 -10.28 -32.49
#